data_8f114b7e348b8eaf27bb86c959fba67a
#
_entry.id   8f114b7e348b8eaf27bb86c959fba67a
#
_cell.length_a   1.000
_cell.length_b   1.000
_cell.length_c   1.000
_cell.angle_alpha   90.00
_cell.angle_beta   90.00
_cell.angle_gamma   90.00
#
_symmetry.space_group_name_H-M   'P 1'
#
loop_
_entity.id
_entity.type
_entity.pdbx_description
1 polymer ?
#
loop_
_entity_poly.entity_id
_entity_poly.type
_entity_poly.pdbx_seq_one_letter_code
_entity_poly.pdbx_strand_id
1 'polypeptide(L)'
;DVPGCTAIVDAANKHGDTLCTWVDFQTRQHPFYIEAIKRLHDGLIGEPVVGQAYYYARRLNIKMEPGTEEARLRNWVFDIALSGDIIVEQNVHMLDVANWMLKTHPLKAHGTGGRKARVDVGDCWDHFVVTYWYPNDVIIDFSSGQFVHAFEDLCTRLHCTTGSLDTHYGGDVVLEGKSEAYR
;
A
#
# COMPACT_ATOMS: atom_id res chain seq x y z
N ASP A 1 -14.95 -6.20 -2.49
CA ASP A 1 -15.72 -5.40 -1.55
C ASP A 1 -15.56 -5.90 -0.12
N VAL A 2 -16.00 -5.14 0.89
CA VAL A 2 -15.87 -5.52 2.31
C VAL A 2 -16.55 -6.85 2.64
N PRO A 3 -17.80 -7.12 2.22
CA PRO A 3 -18.43 -8.42 2.43
C PRO A 3 -17.64 -9.59 1.86
N GLY A 4 -17.07 -9.45 0.66
CA GLY A 4 -16.23 -10.48 0.04
C GLY A 4 -14.95 -10.73 0.82
N CYS A 5 -14.28 -9.69 1.30
CA CYS A 5 -13.10 -9.82 2.16
C CYS A 5 -13.44 -10.53 3.47
N THR A 6 -14.57 -10.18 4.11
CA THR A 6 -15.05 -10.85 5.32
C THR A 6 -15.29 -12.35 5.08
N ALA A 7 -15.96 -12.70 3.98
CA ALA A 7 -16.21 -14.09 3.63
C ALA A 7 -14.91 -14.91 3.43
N ILE A 8 -13.88 -14.30 2.82
CA ILE A 8 -12.56 -14.93 2.67
C ILE A 8 -11.90 -15.14 4.02
N VAL A 9 -11.92 -14.14 4.91
CA VAL A 9 -11.36 -14.24 6.27
C VAL A 9 -12.08 -15.33 7.07
N ASP A 10 -13.41 -15.38 7.03
CA ASP A 10 -14.21 -16.38 7.73
C ASP A 10 -13.90 -17.81 7.22
N ALA A 11 -13.77 -17.97 5.89
CA ALA A 11 -13.40 -19.24 5.29
C ALA A 11 -11.97 -19.66 5.68
N ALA A 12 -11.01 -18.71 5.69
CA ALA A 12 -9.65 -18.97 6.11
C ALA A 12 -9.58 -19.37 7.59
N ASN A 13 -10.31 -18.69 8.48
CA ASN A 13 -10.38 -19.03 9.90
C ASN A 13 -11.00 -20.41 10.13
N LYS A 14 -12.02 -20.76 9.34
CA LYS A 14 -12.71 -22.06 9.46
C LYS A 14 -11.86 -23.24 9.00
N HIS A 15 -10.99 -23.05 8.02
CA HIS A 15 -10.25 -24.11 7.36
C HIS A 15 -8.72 -24.00 7.50
N GLY A 16 -8.22 -23.06 8.30
CA GLY A 16 -6.81 -22.76 8.46
C GLY A 16 -5.95 -23.93 8.94
N ASP A 17 -6.56 -24.89 9.68
CA ASP A 17 -5.86 -26.09 10.13
C ASP A 17 -5.66 -27.15 9.04
N THR A 18 -6.38 -27.03 7.92
CA THR A 18 -6.38 -28.01 6.82
C THR A 18 -5.97 -27.44 5.48
N LEU A 19 -6.09 -26.14 5.29
CA LEU A 19 -5.78 -25.44 4.04
C LEU A 19 -4.82 -24.28 4.29
N CYS A 20 -3.92 -24.06 3.34
CA CYS A 20 -3.05 -22.89 3.33
C CYS A 20 -3.79 -21.71 2.68
N THR A 21 -3.94 -20.61 3.42
CA THR A 21 -4.46 -19.35 2.90
C THR A 21 -3.33 -18.33 2.91
N TRP A 22 -3.04 -17.78 1.74
CA TRP A 22 -1.95 -16.81 1.55
C TRP A 22 -2.48 -15.55 0.87
N VAL A 23 -2.13 -14.39 1.44
CA VAL A 23 -2.32 -13.08 0.80
C VAL A 23 -0.95 -12.55 0.38
N ASP A 24 -0.77 -12.29 -0.91
CA ASP A 24 0.53 -11.91 -1.48
C ASP A 24 0.86 -10.43 -1.22
N PHE A 25 1.29 -10.14 -0.01
CA PHE A 25 2.00 -8.91 0.32
C PHE A 25 3.51 -9.20 0.32
N GLN A 26 4.13 -9.18 -0.87
CA GLN A 26 5.52 -9.61 -1.04
C GLN A 26 6.52 -8.81 -0.21
N THR A 27 6.26 -7.54 0.09
CA THR A 27 7.09 -6.73 0.99
C THR A 27 7.24 -7.34 2.37
N ARG A 28 6.21 -8.05 2.87
CA ARG A 28 6.25 -8.76 4.17
C ARG A 28 7.19 -9.97 4.19
N GLN A 29 7.63 -10.44 3.02
CA GLN A 29 8.60 -11.52 2.89
C GLN A 29 10.01 -11.02 2.53
N HIS A 30 10.16 -9.72 2.29
CA HIS A 30 11.45 -9.14 1.92
C HIS A 30 12.36 -9.02 3.16
N PRO A 31 13.54 -9.64 3.16
CA PRO A 31 14.39 -9.74 4.36
C PRO A 31 14.80 -8.38 4.92
N PHE A 32 15.06 -7.38 4.07
CA PHE A 32 15.42 -6.04 4.53
C PHE A 32 14.25 -5.33 5.22
N TYR A 33 13.03 -5.49 4.72
CA TYR A 33 11.83 -4.99 5.38
C TYR A 33 11.63 -5.64 6.74
N ILE A 34 11.74 -6.98 6.82
CA ILE A 34 11.58 -7.74 8.06
C ILE A 34 12.55 -7.23 9.13
N GLU A 35 13.83 -7.08 8.78
CA GLU A 35 14.87 -6.63 9.71
C GLU A 35 14.66 -5.17 10.13
N ALA A 36 14.38 -4.27 9.20
CA ALA A 36 14.18 -2.85 9.51
C ALA A 36 12.96 -2.61 10.38
N ILE A 37 11.83 -3.28 10.07
CA ILE A 37 10.61 -3.16 10.86
C ILE A 37 10.78 -3.81 12.24
N LYS A 38 11.54 -4.91 12.33
CA LYS A 38 11.91 -5.46 13.63
C LYS A 38 12.64 -4.42 14.49
N ARG A 39 13.66 -3.73 13.94
CA ARG A 39 14.41 -2.67 14.64
C ARG A 39 13.52 -1.50 15.05
N LEU A 40 12.59 -1.09 14.18
CA LEU A 40 11.57 -0.10 14.53
C LEU A 40 10.75 -0.57 15.75
N HIS A 41 10.29 -1.81 15.73
CA HIS A 41 9.48 -2.40 16.81
C HIS A 41 10.27 -2.64 18.11
N ASP A 42 11.58 -2.79 18.01
CA ASP A 42 12.50 -2.87 19.17
C ASP A 42 12.80 -1.46 19.74
N GLY A 43 12.23 -0.39 19.17
CA GLY A 43 12.33 0.99 19.68
C GLY A 43 13.59 1.75 19.27
N LEU A 44 14.36 1.25 18.30
CA LEU A 44 15.67 1.80 17.93
C LEU A 44 15.63 3.28 17.49
N ILE A 45 14.53 3.70 16.89
CA ILE A 45 14.33 5.08 16.40
C ILE A 45 13.24 5.84 17.16
N GLY A 46 12.81 5.31 18.32
CA GLY A 46 11.82 5.95 19.19
C GLY A 46 10.38 5.76 18.72
N GLU A 47 9.48 6.62 19.21
CA GLU A 47 8.04 6.50 18.95
C GLU A 47 7.65 7.10 17.60
N PRO A 48 6.74 6.47 16.84
CA PRO A 48 6.18 7.02 15.61
C PRO A 48 5.52 8.40 15.82
N VAL A 49 5.69 9.30 14.87
CA VAL A 49 5.12 10.66 14.90
C VAL A 49 4.29 10.94 13.64
N VAL A 50 4.93 10.86 12.48
CA VAL A 50 4.30 11.18 11.19
C VAL A 50 4.97 10.38 10.08
N GLY A 51 4.23 10.07 9.03
CA GLY A 51 4.81 9.40 7.87
C GLY A 51 4.15 9.79 6.56
N GLN A 52 4.77 9.35 5.49
CA GLN A 52 4.27 9.46 4.12
C GLN A 52 4.26 8.08 3.46
N ALA A 53 3.26 7.86 2.62
CA ALA A 53 3.23 6.71 1.74
C ALA A 53 2.93 7.17 0.31
N TYR A 54 3.70 6.68 -0.65
CA TYR A 54 3.57 7.06 -2.05
C TYR A 54 3.39 5.83 -2.92
N TYR A 55 2.53 5.95 -3.93
CA TYR A 55 2.42 4.96 -5.00
C TYR A 55 2.33 5.66 -6.35
N TYR A 56 3.44 6.21 -6.82
CA TYR A 56 3.56 6.83 -8.14
C TYR A 56 4.19 5.87 -9.12
N ALA A 57 3.37 5.31 -10.00
CA ALA A 57 3.78 4.30 -10.95
C ALA A 57 3.33 4.65 -12.37
N ARG A 58 4.02 4.05 -13.35
CA ARG A 58 3.56 4.07 -14.72
C ARG A 58 2.22 3.39 -14.85
N ARG A 59 1.50 3.78 -15.87
CA ARG A 59 0.28 3.12 -16.29
C ARG A 59 0.53 1.64 -16.56
N LEU A 60 -0.36 0.78 -16.08
CA LEU A 60 -0.39 -0.63 -16.48
C LEU A 60 -0.78 -0.78 -17.97
N ASN A 61 -0.27 -1.83 -18.59
CA ASN A 61 -0.59 -2.13 -19.99
C ASN A 61 -2.04 -2.59 -20.16
N ILE A 62 -2.71 -2.06 -21.18
CA ILE A 62 -3.96 -2.61 -21.66
C ILE A 62 -3.67 -3.99 -22.24
N LYS A 63 -4.38 -5.02 -21.79
CA LYS A 63 -4.20 -6.41 -22.22
C LYS A 63 -5.03 -6.76 -23.45
N MET A 64 -6.12 -6.04 -23.67
CA MET A 64 -7.02 -6.20 -24.79
C MET A 64 -7.74 -4.87 -25.09
N GLU A 65 -7.89 -4.52 -26.35
CA GLU A 65 -8.60 -3.30 -26.73
C GLU A 65 -10.01 -3.26 -26.13
N PRO A 66 -10.40 -2.15 -25.48
CA PRO A 66 -11.70 -2.02 -24.83
C PRO A 66 -12.87 -2.17 -25.81
N GLY A 67 -14.04 -2.63 -25.33
CA GLY A 67 -15.28 -2.69 -26.10
C GLY A 67 -16.04 -4.01 -26.02
N THR A 68 -15.47 -5.02 -25.39
CA THR A 68 -16.15 -6.32 -25.17
C THR A 68 -16.09 -6.72 -23.70
N GLU A 69 -16.95 -7.64 -23.27
CA GLU A 69 -16.92 -8.19 -21.90
C GLU A 69 -15.61 -8.96 -21.66
N GLU A 70 -15.09 -9.66 -22.65
CA GLU A 70 -13.78 -10.30 -22.53
C GLU A 70 -12.68 -9.25 -22.29
N ALA A 71 -12.69 -8.14 -23.03
CA ALA A 71 -11.72 -7.06 -22.83
C ALA A 71 -11.85 -6.45 -21.44
N ARG A 72 -13.07 -6.31 -20.91
CA ARG A 72 -13.31 -5.85 -19.53
C ARG A 72 -12.66 -6.78 -18.51
N LEU A 73 -12.86 -8.10 -18.66
CA LEU A 73 -12.28 -9.11 -17.77
C LEU A 73 -10.75 -9.19 -17.90
N ARG A 74 -10.20 -9.03 -19.12
CA ARG A 74 -8.74 -9.01 -19.34
C ARG A 74 -8.08 -7.76 -18.75
N ASN A 75 -8.81 -6.66 -18.73
CA ASN A 75 -8.38 -5.37 -18.19
C ASN A 75 -8.97 -5.09 -16.80
N TRP A 76 -9.29 -6.11 -16.04
CA TRP A 76 -10.01 -6.06 -14.75
C TRP A 76 -9.45 -5.02 -13.76
N VAL A 77 -8.15 -4.76 -13.80
CA VAL A 77 -7.49 -3.78 -12.93
C VAL A 77 -7.98 -2.35 -13.14
N PHE A 78 -8.60 -2.07 -14.29
CA PHE A 78 -9.13 -0.75 -14.64
C PHE A 78 -10.65 -0.65 -14.41
N ASP A 79 -11.30 -1.72 -13.96
CA ASP A 79 -12.73 -1.78 -13.67
C ASP A 79 -12.94 -1.74 -12.16
N ILE A 80 -13.60 -0.69 -11.66
CA ILE A 80 -13.77 -0.47 -10.22
C ILE A 80 -14.56 -1.59 -9.52
N ALA A 81 -15.53 -2.18 -10.23
CA ALA A 81 -16.33 -3.27 -9.67
C ALA A 81 -15.54 -4.58 -9.51
N LEU A 82 -14.50 -4.78 -10.33
CA LEU A 82 -13.65 -5.95 -10.29
C LEU A 82 -12.42 -5.76 -9.38
N SER A 83 -11.82 -4.58 -9.40
CA SER A 83 -10.55 -4.30 -8.69
C SER A 83 -10.73 -3.59 -7.33
N GLY A 84 -11.84 -2.87 -7.13
CA GLY A 84 -12.01 -1.98 -5.99
C GLY A 84 -11.27 -0.65 -6.12
N ASP A 85 -10.87 -0.29 -7.34
CA ASP A 85 -10.02 0.83 -7.70
C ASP A 85 -8.52 0.62 -7.39
N ILE A 86 -7.65 1.48 -7.93
CA ILE A 86 -6.19 1.37 -7.75
C ILE A 86 -5.76 1.51 -6.29
N ILE A 87 -6.55 2.17 -5.46
CA ILE A 87 -6.25 2.29 -4.03
C ILE A 87 -6.34 0.94 -3.31
N VAL A 88 -7.18 0.02 -3.80
CA VAL A 88 -7.34 -1.33 -3.25
C VAL A 88 -6.42 -2.32 -3.94
N GLU A 89 -6.30 -2.22 -5.27
CA GLU A 89 -5.58 -3.23 -6.06
C GLU A 89 -4.05 -3.04 -6.00
N GLN A 90 -3.55 -1.79 -6.09
CA GLN A 90 -2.12 -1.52 -6.11
C GLN A 90 -1.62 -0.77 -4.87
N ASN A 91 -2.28 0.32 -4.51
CA ASN A 91 -1.78 1.22 -3.47
C ASN A 91 -1.77 0.56 -2.09
N VAL A 92 -2.57 -0.47 -1.90
CA VAL A 92 -2.64 -1.28 -0.68
C VAL A 92 -1.27 -1.80 -0.23
N HIS A 93 -0.33 -2.04 -1.13
CA HIS A 93 1.01 -2.49 -0.76
C HIS A 93 1.74 -1.50 0.16
N MET A 94 1.66 -0.19 -0.11
CA MET A 94 2.29 0.81 0.73
C MET A 94 1.49 1.10 2.00
N LEU A 95 0.18 1.01 1.93
CA LEU A 95 -0.70 1.12 3.10
C LEU A 95 -0.53 -0.07 4.04
N ASP A 96 -0.30 -1.27 3.51
CA ASP A 96 0.03 -2.45 4.30
C ASP A 96 1.36 -2.29 5.05
N VAL A 97 2.38 -1.72 4.40
CA VAL A 97 3.66 -1.41 5.06
C VAL A 97 3.45 -0.42 6.21
N ALA A 98 2.64 0.63 6.03
CA ALA A 98 2.31 1.56 7.10
C ALA A 98 1.61 0.85 8.28
N ASN A 99 0.63 0.00 8.00
CA ASN A 99 -0.04 -0.80 9.03
C ASN A 99 0.94 -1.75 9.75
N TRP A 100 1.89 -2.32 9.04
CA TRP A 100 2.92 -3.19 9.61
C TRP A 100 3.89 -2.42 10.50
N MET A 101 4.39 -1.26 10.03
CA MET A 101 5.25 -0.38 10.83
C MET A 101 4.57 0.02 12.15
N LEU A 102 3.28 0.37 12.09
CA LEU A 102 2.52 0.88 13.24
C LEU A 102 1.84 -0.21 14.08
N LYS A 103 1.88 -1.50 13.65
CA LYS A 103 1.18 -2.64 14.30
C LYS A 103 -0.33 -2.43 14.47
N THR A 104 -0.95 -1.60 13.65
CA THR A 104 -2.36 -1.24 13.76
C THR A 104 -2.90 -0.75 12.42
N HIS A 105 -4.15 -0.35 12.40
CA HIS A 105 -4.84 0.23 11.25
C HIS A 105 -5.33 1.65 11.59
N PRO A 106 -5.64 2.48 10.59
CA PRO A 106 -6.11 3.84 10.84
C PRO A 106 -7.50 3.85 11.48
N LEU A 107 -7.72 4.82 12.37
CA LEU A 107 -9.01 5.07 13.03
C LEU A 107 -9.97 5.85 12.14
N LYS A 108 -9.43 6.70 11.26
CA LYS A 108 -10.18 7.49 10.29
C LYS A 108 -9.31 7.82 9.09
N ALA A 109 -9.96 8.13 7.97
CA ALA A 109 -9.33 8.64 6.77
C ALA A 109 -10.14 9.80 6.19
N HIS A 110 -9.43 10.72 5.55
CA HIS A 110 -10.04 11.76 4.71
C HIS A 110 -9.23 11.88 3.44
N GLY A 111 -9.91 11.82 2.30
CA GLY A 111 -9.19 11.84 1.04
C GLY A 111 -10.05 12.23 -0.15
N THR A 112 -9.37 12.42 -1.25
CA THR A 112 -9.95 12.70 -2.56
C THR A 112 -9.08 12.09 -3.64
N GLY A 113 -9.57 12.10 -4.86
CA GLY A 113 -8.85 11.63 -6.02
C GLY A 113 -9.61 11.95 -7.29
N GLY A 114 -9.26 11.31 -8.36
CA GLY A 114 -9.95 11.52 -9.62
C GLY A 114 -9.41 10.70 -10.77
N ARG A 115 -10.04 10.89 -11.92
CA ARG A 115 -9.70 10.27 -13.19
C ARG A 115 -9.51 11.36 -14.24
N LYS A 116 -8.27 11.60 -14.64
CA LYS A 116 -7.95 12.68 -15.58
C LYS A 116 -6.91 12.31 -16.63
N ALA A 117 -5.93 11.51 -16.28
CA ALA A 117 -4.84 11.12 -17.17
C ALA A 117 -5.13 9.80 -17.91
N ARG A 118 -5.79 8.85 -17.26
CA ARG A 118 -6.09 7.52 -17.79
C ARG A 118 -7.60 7.38 -18.05
N VAL A 119 -8.08 7.98 -19.12
CA VAL A 119 -9.51 8.08 -19.46
C VAL A 119 -9.97 7.11 -20.56
N ASP A 120 -9.07 6.37 -21.14
CA ASP A 120 -9.26 5.52 -22.34
C ASP A 120 -9.60 4.06 -22.03
N VAL A 121 -9.48 3.61 -20.80
CA VAL A 121 -9.83 2.24 -20.37
C VAL A 121 -10.42 2.23 -18.96
N GLY A 122 -11.50 1.44 -18.76
CA GLY A 122 -12.16 1.25 -17.48
C GLY A 122 -12.75 2.52 -16.88
N ASP A 123 -13.04 2.47 -15.60
CA ASP A 123 -13.68 3.54 -14.82
C ASP A 123 -12.95 3.88 -13.52
N CYS A 124 -11.89 3.13 -13.15
CA CYS A 124 -11.06 3.43 -11.98
C CYS A 124 -10.44 4.82 -12.04
N TRP A 125 -10.28 5.43 -10.89
CA TRP A 125 -9.51 6.66 -10.75
C TRP A 125 -8.02 6.39 -11.06
N ASP A 126 -7.29 7.44 -11.35
CA ASP A 126 -5.88 7.35 -11.69
C ASP A 126 -4.95 8.03 -10.68
N HIS A 127 -5.52 8.72 -9.68
CA HIS A 127 -4.79 9.34 -8.58
C HIS A 127 -5.64 9.46 -7.31
N PHE A 128 -4.95 9.42 -6.16
CA PHE A 128 -5.52 9.64 -4.84
C PHE A 128 -4.62 10.50 -3.97
N VAL A 129 -5.23 11.27 -3.07
CA VAL A 129 -4.58 11.94 -1.94
C VAL A 129 -5.43 11.68 -0.70
N VAL A 130 -4.83 11.08 0.32
CA VAL A 130 -5.55 10.63 1.52
C VAL A 130 -4.70 10.89 2.76
N THR A 131 -5.31 11.42 3.80
CA THR A 131 -4.70 11.48 5.13
C THR A 131 -5.34 10.41 6.01
N TYR A 132 -4.51 9.60 6.65
CA TYR A 132 -4.90 8.55 7.59
C TYR A 132 -4.48 8.92 9.00
N TRP A 133 -5.41 8.82 9.96
CA TRP A 133 -5.13 9.00 11.39
C TRP A 133 -5.09 7.65 12.09
N TYR A 134 -3.96 7.35 12.68
CA TYR A 134 -3.71 6.16 13.47
C TYR A 134 -3.83 6.45 14.98
N PRO A 135 -3.86 5.43 15.85
CA PRO A 135 -3.75 5.62 17.29
C PRO A 135 -2.51 6.43 17.69
N ASN A 136 -2.55 7.07 18.86
CA ASN A 136 -1.47 7.90 19.41
C ASN A 136 -1.13 9.13 18.54
N ASP A 137 -2.13 9.69 17.86
CA ASP A 137 -2.04 10.88 17.01
C ASP A 137 -1.04 10.77 15.85
N VAL A 138 -0.66 9.57 15.45
CA VAL A 138 0.20 9.36 14.28
C VAL A 138 -0.60 9.61 13.00
N ILE A 139 -0.03 10.38 12.09
CA ILE A 139 -0.63 10.70 10.80
C ILE A 139 0.23 10.13 9.68
N ILE A 140 -0.40 9.43 8.74
CA ILE A 140 0.20 9.03 7.47
C ILE A 140 -0.48 9.82 6.34
N ASP A 141 0.32 10.58 5.62
CA ASP A 141 -0.10 11.24 4.39
C ASP A 141 0.19 10.34 3.19
N PHE A 142 -0.84 10.05 2.40
CA PHE A 142 -0.76 9.14 1.27
C PHE A 142 -1.09 9.86 -0.04
N SER A 143 -0.28 9.62 -1.05
CA SER A 143 -0.60 10.07 -2.40
C SER A 143 -0.18 9.08 -3.47
N SER A 144 -0.95 9.01 -4.55
CA SER A 144 -0.70 8.06 -5.62
C SER A 144 -1.06 8.60 -7.01
N GLY A 145 -0.44 8.00 -8.03
CA GLY A 145 -0.78 8.23 -9.42
C GLY A 145 -0.34 7.04 -10.28
N GLN A 146 -1.26 6.53 -11.12
CA GLN A 146 -1.00 5.41 -12.03
C GLN A 146 -0.88 5.90 -13.48
N PHE A 147 -0.08 6.91 -13.71
CA PHE A 147 0.11 7.50 -15.05
C PHE A 147 1.45 8.22 -15.22
N VAL A 148 2.31 8.17 -14.20
CA VAL A 148 3.53 8.97 -14.19
C VAL A 148 4.54 8.47 -15.22
N HIS A 149 5.31 9.38 -15.80
CA HIS A 149 6.35 9.09 -16.79
C HIS A 149 7.76 9.27 -16.23
N ALA A 150 7.88 9.96 -15.10
CA ALA A 150 9.13 10.18 -14.37
C ALA A 150 8.85 10.32 -12.88
N PHE A 151 9.90 10.20 -12.06
CA PHE A 151 9.82 10.27 -10.58
C PHE A 151 8.85 9.23 -10.01
N GLU A 152 8.92 8.01 -10.55
CA GLU A 152 8.21 6.87 -9.96
C GLU A 152 8.72 6.66 -8.53
N ASP A 153 7.78 6.52 -7.59
CA ASP A 153 8.12 6.28 -6.19
C ASP A 153 7.01 5.44 -5.53
N LEU A 154 7.41 4.30 -5.02
CA LEU A 154 6.56 3.37 -4.29
C LEU A 154 7.22 3.16 -2.92
N CYS A 155 6.90 4.01 -1.97
CA CYS A 155 7.57 4.01 -0.69
C CYS A 155 6.62 4.24 0.49
N THR A 156 7.09 3.82 1.67
CA THR A 156 6.50 4.21 2.96
C THR A 156 7.63 4.71 3.85
N ARG A 157 7.49 5.94 4.32
CA ARG A 157 8.44 6.62 5.20
C ARG A 157 7.79 6.93 6.53
N LEU A 158 8.48 6.64 7.61
CA LEU A 158 8.03 6.93 8.96
C LEU A 158 9.09 7.73 9.72
N HIS A 159 8.70 8.88 10.26
CA HIS A 159 9.51 9.69 11.15
C HIS A 159 9.11 9.42 12.59
N CYS A 160 10.09 9.09 13.41
CA CYS A 160 9.94 8.81 14.82
C CYS A 160 10.68 9.86 15.66
N THR A 161 10.55 9.80 16.98
CA THR A 161 11.11 10.80 17.89
C THR A 161 12.63 10.87 17.86
N THR A 162 13.34 9.81 17.47
CA THR A 162 14.81 9.77 17.47
C THR A 162 15.43 9.25 16.19
N GLY A 163 14.63 9.03 15.15
CA GLY A 163 15.11 8.56 13.85
C GLY A 163 14.00 8.42 12.83
N SER A 164 14.31 7.84 11.69
CA SER A 164 13.38 7.63 10.59
C SER A 164 13.62 6.28 9.90
N LEU A 165 12.56 5.72 9.34
CA LEU A 165 12.59 4.54 8.49
C LEU A 165 12.01 4.90 7.12
N ASP A 166 12.77 4.65 6.07
CA ASP A 166 12.38 4.81 4.66
C ASP A 166 12.42 3.47 3.96
N THR A 167 11.36 3.11 3.26
CA THR A 167 11.25 1.81 2.57
C THR A 167 10.70 1.98 1.17
N HIS A 168 11.36 1.38 0.19
CA HIS A 168 10.92 1.39 -1.21
C HIS A 168 10.56 -0.01 -1.68
N TYR A 169 9.52 -0.12 -2.49
CA TYR A 169 8.95 -1.39 -2.96
C TYR A 169 9.96 -2.34 -3.62
N GLY A 170 10.99 -1.77 -4.26
CA GLY A 170 12.09 -2.52 -4.86
C GLY A 170 13.05 -3.19 -3.85
N GLY A 171 12.91 -2.91 -2.56
CA GLY A 171 13.71 -3.50 -1.50
C GLY A 171 14.77 -2.57 -0.90
N ASP A 172 14.88 -1.35 -1.39
CA ASP A 172 15.73 -0.34 -0.75
C ASP A 172 15.09 0.07 0.58
N VAL A 173 15.82 -0.13 1.66
CA VAL A 173 15.35 0.15 3.01
C VAL A 173 16.46 0.88 3.77
N VAL A 174 16.11 2.02 4.37
CA VAL A 174 17.04 2.85 5.16
C VAL A 174 16.42 3.18 6.50
N LEU A 175 17.06 2.76 7.59
CA LEU A 175 16.72 3.16 8.94
C LEU A 175 17.88 3.96 9.48
N GLU A 176 17.60 5.20 9.91
CA GLU A 176 18.59 6.09 10.51
C GLU A 176 18.10 6.62 11.86
N GLY A 177 18.87 6.38 12.90
CA GLY A 177 18.64 6.87 14.27
C GLY A 177 19.85 7.64 14.80
N LYS A 178 19.76 8.10 16.04
CA LYS A 178 20.87 8.88 16.68
C LYS A 178 22.16 8.09 16.83
N SER A 179 22.09 6.77 16.96
CA SER A 179 23.24 5.90 17.26
C SER A 179 23.46 4.78 16.26
N GLU A 180 22.48 4.47 15.43
CA GLU A 180 22.54 3.35 14.51
C GLU A 180 21.90 3.68 13.15
N ALA A 181 22.46 3.07 12.10
CA ALA A 181 21.87 3.06 10.77
C ALA A 181 21.79 1.62 10.25
N TYR A 182 20.78 1.35 9.42
CA TYR A 182 20.63 0.11 8.69
C TYR A 182 20.24 0.41 7.24
N ARG A 183 20.94 -0.20 6.28
CA ARG A 183 20.70 -0.03 4.85
C ARG A 183 20.78 -1.36 4.12
#